data_f4a736d6dfbae659852e96a437647c7e
#
_entry.id   f4a736d6dfbae659852e96a437647c7e
#
_cell.length_a   1.000
_cell.length_b   1.000
_cell.length_c   1.000
_cell.angle_alpha   90.00
_cell.angle_beta   90.00
_cell.angle_gamma   90.00
#
_symmetry.space_group_name_H-M   'P 1'
#
loop_
_entity.id
_entity.type
_entity.pdbx_description
1 polymer ?
#
loop_
_entity_poly.entity_id
_entity_poly.type
_entity_poly.pdbx_seq_one_letter_code
_entity_poly.pdbx_strand_id
1 'polypeptide(L)'
;MNEEAIREWVESELASNLDVIEDLNSEQIHDLMAENEYVMVYLYTEDCEACDEAIKQLEQIDDDADAVGVMFVKTNEADFAAEYGIDSFPAILYFENSQPSIYDGDAAEETELLTWLLYQMKEDTVENINRELLTKMIDEFEFLAVFFYDNSDDCTKVLRHLELIDDEAQQYGVRMVKVDDPLMSKKYGHRNPPGLGYFRYKIILMEFFLCRLLFPGRGTTSSSTETCTMTRKCWTG
;
A
#
# COMPACT_ATOMS: atom_id res chain seq x y z
N MET A 1 -8.25 50.95 8.11
CA MET A 1 -8.35 49.56 8.42
C MET A 1 -8.27 49.46 9.94
N ASN A 2 -9.31 48.95 10.60
CA ASN A 2 -9.42 48.87 12.05
C ASN A 2 -8.73 47.62 12.54
N GLU A 3 -8.09 47.63 13.70
CA GLU A 3 -7.40 46.48 14.32
C GLU A 3 -8.35 45.25 14.44
N GLU A 4 -9.60 45.53 14.76
CA GLU A 4 -10.65 44.51 14.88
C GLU A 4 -10.94 43.81 13.53
N ALA A 5 -11.02 44.57 12.43
CA ALA A 5 -11.23 44.06 11.09
C ALA A 5 -10.03 43.24 10.57
N ILE A 6 -8.80 43.58 11.01
CA ILE A 6 -7.61 42.79 10.68
C ILE A 6 -7.61 41.48 11.47
N ARG A 7 -8.01 41.53 12.73
CA ARG A 7 -8.11 40.33 13.56
C ARG A 7 -9.18 39.37 13.03
N GLU A 8 -10.37 39.89 12.73
CA GLU A 8 -11.46 39.10 12.14
C GLU A 8 -11.05 38.49 10.79
N TRP A 9 -10.32 39.25 9.97
CA TRP A 9 -9.81 38.73 8.70
C TRP A 9 -8.75 37.67 8.92
N VAL A 10 -7.77 37.87 9.82
CA VAL A 10 -6.75 36.85 10.15
C VAL A 10 -7.38 35.61 10.77
N GLU A 11 -8.36 35.75 11.67
CA GLU A 11 -9.08 34.61 12.25
C GLU A 11 -9.92 33.88 11.20
N SER A 12 -10.52 34.60 10.24
CA SER A 12 -11.23 33.98 9.10
C SER A 12 -10.30 33.26 8.13
N GLU A 13 -9.13 33.82 7.82
CA GLU A 13 -8.13 33.18 6.97
C GLU A 13 -7.48 31.96 7.65
N LEU A 14 -7.21 32.07 8.94
CA LEU A 14 -6.73 30.91 9.73
C LEU A 14 -7.77 29.79 9.79
N ALA A 15 -9.04 30.14 10.00
CA ALA A 15 -10.12 29.14 9.99
C ALA A 15 -10.36 28.54 8.62
N SER A 16 -10.22 29.30 7.53
CA SER A 16 -10.38 28.81 6.15
C SER A 16 -9.18 27.96 5.66
N ASN A 17 -8.00 28.16 6.25
CA ASN A 17 -6.80 27.37 5.91
C ASN A 17 -6.61 26.13 6.80
N LEU A 18 -7.41 25.96 7.85
CA LEU A 18 -7.34 24.80 8.74
C LEU A 18 -8.13 23.58 8.22
N ASP A 19 -9.04 23.79 7.25
CA ASP A 19 -9.96 22.77 6.74
C ASP A 19 -9.68 22.38 5.27
N VAL A 20 -8.51 22.66 4.72
CA VAL A 20 -8.21 22.36 3.31
C VAL A 20 -6.96 21.49 3.21
N ILE A 21 -7.12 20.30 2.64
CA ILE A 21 -5.99 19.42 2.33
C ILE A 21 -4.97 20.18 1.46
N GLU A 22 -3.75 20.32 1.97
CA GLU A 22 -2.69 21.12 1.34
C GLU A 22 -2.22 20.49 0.03
N ASP A 23 -2.03 21.33 -1.00
CA ASP A 23 -1.46 20.93 -2.29
C ASP A 23 0.05 21.08 -2.25
N LEU A 24 0.77 19.96 -2.33
CA LEU A 24 2.22 19.92 -2.21
C LEU A 24 2.88 19.35 -3.48
N ASN A 25 4.09 19.81 -3.77
CA ASN A 25 4.92 19.22 -4.82
C ASN A 25 5.68 17.98 -4.31
N SER A 26 6.29 17.23 -5.23
CA SER A 26 7.01 15.99 -4.92
C SER A 26 8.11 16.18 -3.86
N GLU A 27 8.90 17.25 -3.94
CA GLU A 27 9.98 17.54 -2.99
C GLU A 27 9.42 17.76 -1.57
N GLN A 28 8.34 18.55 -1.45
CA GLN A 28 7.67 18.81 -0.18
C GLN A 28 7.04 17.56 0.42
N ILE A 29 6.46 16.68 -0.41
CA ILE A 29 5.89 15.42 0.06
C ILE A 29 7.00 14.50 0.58
N HIS A 30 8.13 14.40 -0.11
CA HIS A 30 9.26 13.61 0.37
C HIS A 30 9.84 14.14 1.68
N ASP A 31 9.94 15.46 1.84
CA ASP A 31 10.35 16.10 3.10
C ASP A 31 9.35 15.78 4.21
N LEU A 32 8.04 15.87 3.92
CA LEU A 32 6.97 15.54 4.87
C LEU A 32 7.04 14.08 5.33
N MET A 33 7.25 13.14 4.39
CA MET A 33 7.42 11.71 4.69
C MET A 33 8.70 11.41 5.51
N ALA A 34 9.74 12.24 5.40
CA ALA A 34 10.95 12.08 6.20
C ALA A 34 10.78 12.57 7.65
N GLU A 35 9.85 13.50 7.88
CA GLU A 35 9.59 14.12 9.19
C GLU A 35 8.43 13.45 9.94
N ASN A 36 7.51 12.77 9.24
CA ASN A 36 6.30 12.20 9.80
C ASN A 36 6.22 10.69 9.56
N GLU A 37 5.73 9.97 10.56
CA GLU A 37 5.56 8.51 10.51
C GLU A 37 4.41 8.12 9.58
N TYR A 38 3.31 8.88 9.59
CA TYR A 38 2.10 8.58 8.83
C TYR A 38 1.76 9.75 7.91
N VAL A 39 1.73 9.47 6.60
CA VAL A 39 1.39 10.47 5.57
C VAL A 39 0.40 9.85 4.58
N MET A 40 -0.69 10.53 4.31
CA MET A 40 -1.65 10.15 3.27
C MET A 40 -1.60 11.16 2.13
N VAL A 41 -1.45 10.67 0.90
CA VAL A 41 -1.32 11.50 -0.29
C VAL A 41 -2.45 11.20 -1.26
N TYR A 42 -3.28 12.21 -1.52
CA TYR A 42 -4.30 12.16 -2.54
C TYR A 42 -3.74 12.60 -3.90
N LEU A 43 -3.88 11.73 -4.89
CA LEU A 43 -3.42 11.97 -6.25
C LEU A 43 -4.60 12.30 -7.16
N TYR A 44 -4.52 13.42 -7.87
CA TYR A 44 -5.57 13.90 -8.73
C TYR A 44 -5.04 14.50 -10.05
N THR A 45 -5.95 14.81 -10.98
CA THR A 45 -5.66 15.58 -12.19
C THR A 45 -6.70 16.68 -12.40
N GLU A 46 -6.34 17.75 -13.10
CA GLU A 46 -7.21 18.93 -13.28
C GLU A 46 -8.50 18.63 -14.08
N ASP A 47 -8.48 17.66 -15.00
CA ASP A 47 -9.62 17.29 -15.85
C ASP A 47 -10.37 16.04 -15.32
N CYS A 48 -10.45 15.85 -14.01
CA CYS A 48 -11.02 14.65 -13.37
C CYS A 48 -12.25 14.99 -12.52
N GLU A 49 -13.46 14.82 -13.07
CA GLU A 49 -14.71 15.08 -12.37
C GLU A 49 -14.85 14.21 -11.10
N ALA A 50 -14.41 12.94 -11.16
CA ALA A 50 -14.39 12.05 -10.00
C ALA A 50 -13.42 12.55 -8.92
N CYS A 51 -12.32 13.20 -9.29
CA CYS A 51 -11.40 13.78 -8.34
C CYS A 51 -12.01 14.97 -7.59
N ASP A 52 -12.80 15.81 -8.28
CA ASP A 52 -13.49 16.95 -7.66
C ASP A 52 -14.60 16.50 -6.69
N GLU A 53 -15.17 15.33 -6.89
CA GLU A 53 -16.16 14.74 -5.99
C GLU A 53 -15.47 14.11 -4.78
N ALA A 54 -14.42 13.34 -5.02
CA ALA A 54 -13.66 12.67 -3.96
C ALA A 54 -13.03 13.68 -2.99
N ILE A 55 -12.40 14.76 -3.48
CA ILE A 55 -11.73 15.74 -2.60
C ILE A 55 -12.71 16.38 -1.59
N LYS A 56 -13.95 16.61 -1.97
CA LYS A 56 -14.98 17.18 -1.07
C LYS A 56 -15.34 16.24 0.08
N GLN A 57 -15.25 14.94 -0.15
CA GLN A 57 -15.47 13.95 0.89
C GLN A 57 -14.21 13.82 1.76
N LEU A 58 -13.04 13.87 1.14
CA LEU A 58 -11.75 13.75 1.82
C LEU A 58 -11.48 14.93 2.78
N GLU A 59 -11.89 16.15 2.41
CA GLU A 59 -11.82 17.31 3.30
C GLU A 59 -12.66 17.16 4.59
N GLN A 60 -13.63 16.23 4.62
CA GLN A 60 -14.41 15.96 5.83
C GLN A 60 -13.70 15.02 6.80
N ILE A 61 -12.76 14.20 6.31
CA ILE A 61 -11.99 13.26 7.14
C ILE A 61 -10.59 13.77 7.49
N ASP A 62 -10.19 14.90 6.94
CA ASP A 62 -8.89 15.50 7.20
C ASP A 62 -8.67 15.75 8.70
N ASP A 63 -9.64 16.36 9.37
CA ASP A 63 -9.63 16.56 10.82
C ASP A 63 -9.55 15.23 11.61
N ASP A 64 -10.22 14.18 11.15
CA ASP A 64 -10.19 12.86 11.79
C ASP A 64 -8.83 12.18 11.57
N ALA A 65 -8.21 12.35 10.39
CA ALA A 65 -6.87 11.87 10.09
C ALA A 65 -5.81 12.60 10.93
N ASP A 66 -5.88 13.92 11.02
CA ASP A 66 -5.01 14.75 11.86
C ASP A 66 -5.12 14.38 13.35
N ALA A 67 -6.33 14.11 13.83
CA ALA A 67 -6.56 13.70 15.22
C ALA A 67 -5.87 12.39 15.59
N VAL A 68 -5.60 11.52 14.63
CA VAL A 68 -4.85 10.28 14.81
C VAL A 68 -3.38 10.38 14.40
N GLY A 69 -2.95 11.56 13.94
CA GLY A 69 -1.54 11.87 13.62
C GLY A 69 -1.13 11.53 12.20
N VAL A 70 -2.07 11.42 11.27
CA VAL A 70 -1.82 11.23 9.85
C VAL A 70 -1.82 12.58 9.15
N MET A 71 -0.71 12.92 8.49
CA MET A 71 -0.62 14.12 7.66
C MET A 71 -1.29 13.85 6.32
N PHE A 72 -2.38 14.56 6.03
CA PHE A 72 -3.11 14.39 4.78
C PHE A 72 -2.79 15.52 3.80
N VAL A 73 -2.30 15.17 2.61
CA VAL A 73 -1.91 16.13 1.56
C VAL A 73 -2.39 15.67 0.20
N LYS A 74 -2.40 16.59 -0.78
CA LYS A 74 -2.77 16.27 -2.17
C LYS A 74 -1.71 16.74 -3.14
N THR A 75 -1.68 16.14 -4.32
CA THR A 75 -0.82 16.56 -5.43
C THR A 75 -1.37 16.16 -6.79
N ASN A 76 -1.09 16.96 -7.82
CA ASN A 76 -1.36 16.66 -9.22
C ASN A 76 -0.07 16.41 -10.01
N GLU A 77 1.06 16.23 -9.34
CA GLU A 77 2.34 16.03 -10.02
C GLU A 77 2.46 14.63 -10.64
N ALA A 78 2.55 14.62 -11.98
CA ALA A 78 2.67 13.38 -12.75
C ALA A 78 3.96 12.61 -12.42
N ASP A 79 5.04 13.29 -12.05
CA ASP A 79 6.32 12.66 -11.69
C ASP A 79 6.19 11.88 -10.39
N PHE A 80 5.49 12.43 -9.39
CA PHE A 80 5.20 11.74 -8.14
C PHE A 80 4.30 10.52 -8.37
N ALA A 81 3.22 10.67 -9.16
CA ALA A 81 2.36 9.54 -9.51
C ALA A 81 3.13 8.42 -10.23
N ALA A 82 4.02 8.77 -11.18
CA ALA A 82 4.86 7.82 -11.89
C ALA A 82 5.91 7.13 -11.00
N GLU A 83 6.37 7.80 -9.95
CA GLU A 83 7.28 7.21 -8.96
C GLU A 83 6.66 6.00 -8.27
N TYR A 84 5.36 6.08 -7.96
CA TYR A 84 4.61 4.99 -7.32
C TYR A 84 3.80 4.14 -8.31
N GLY A 85 3.97 4.37 -9.63
CA GLY A 85 3.31 3.63 -10.69
C GLY A 85 1.80 3.81 -10.72
N ILE A 86 1.33 5.01 -10.38
CA ILE A 86 -0.08 5.40 -10.46
C ILE A 86 -0.36 5.99 -11.84
N ASP A 87 -1.29 5.39 -12.57
CA ASP A 87 -1.70 5.78 -13.91
C ASP A 87 -3.20 6.12 -14.04
N SER A 88 -3.95 5.90 -12.96
CA SER A 88 -5.39 6.17 -12.86
C SER A 88 -5.71 7.06 -11.67
N PHE A 89 -6.66 8.00 -11.85
CA PHE A 89 -7.04 9.00 -10.88
C PHE A 89 -8.56 9.03 -10.67
N PRO A 90 -9.05 9.33 -9.44
CA PRO A 90 -8.27 9.61 -8.22
C PRO A 90 -7.55 8.37 -7.67
N ALA A 91 -6.47 8.58 -6.92
CA ALA A 91 -5.77 7.53 -6.19
C ALA A 91 -5.32 8.04 -4.81
N ILE A 92 -5.21 7.13 -3.85
CA ILE A 92 -4.74 7.43 -2.51
C ILE A 92 -3.56 6.51 -2.18
N LEU A 93 -2.47 7.14 -1.73
CA LEU A 93 -1.29 6.48 -1.18
C LEU A 93 -1.22 6.78 0.32
N TYR A 94 -1.00 5.76 1.11
CA TYR A 94 -0.68 5.88 2.53
C TYR A 94 0.77 5.47 2.73
N PHE A 95 1.48 6.22 3.53
CA PHE A 95 2.87 5.96 3.87
C PHE A 95 2.99 5.77 5.37
N GLU A 96 3.58 4.66 5.76
CA GLU A 96 4.03 4.40 7.11
C GLU A 96 5.54 4.27 7.12
N ASN A 97 6.24 5.15 7.85
CA ASN A 97 7.70 5.21 7.82
C ASN A 97 8.29 5.23 6.40
N SER A 98 7.68 6.04 5.51
CA SER A 98 8.01 6.13 4.07
C SER A 98 7.76 4.84 3.26
N GLN A 99 7.02 3.86 3.80
CA GLN A 99 6.59 2.68 3.05
C GLN A 99 5.23 2.91 2.43
N PRO A 100 5.09 2.78 1.10
CA PRO A 100 3.83 3.03 0.42
C PRO A 100 2.86 1.85 0.53
N SER A 101 1.61 2.14 0.83
CA SER A 101 0.47 1.25 0.65
C SER A 101 -0.58 1.94 -0.22
N ILE A 102 -1.08 1.25 -1.23
CA ILE A 102 -2.05 1.79 -2.16
C ILE A 102 -3.45 1.43 -1.66
N TYR A 103 -4.31 2.44 -1.51
CA TYR A 103 -5.73 2.21 -1.25
C TYR A 103 -6.42 1.70 -2.51
N ASP A 104 -7.11 0.57 -2.42
CA ASP A 104 -7.79 -0.11 -3.53
C ASP A 104 -9.32 0.10 -3.53
N GLY A 105 -9.85 0.88 -2.56
CA GLY A 105 -11.25 1.23 -2.46
C GLY A 105 -11.63 2.47 -3.28
N ASP A 106 -12.89 2.90 -3.14
CA ASP A 106 -13.37 4.14 -3.75
C ASP A 106 -12.95 5.36 -2.91
N ALA A 107 -12.20 6.27 -3.52
CA ALA A 107 -11.72 7.50 -2.86
C ALA A 107 -12.87 8.44 -2.43
N ALA A 108 -14.06 8.27 -2.98
CA ALA A 108 -15.26 9.05 -2.60
C ALA A 108 -16.03 8.44 -1.43
N GLU A 109 -15.68 7.25 -0.97
CA GLU A 109 -16.35 6.56 0.14
C GLU A 109 -15.62 6.83 1.47
N GLU A 110 -15.92 7.97 2.08
CA GLU A 110 -15.32 8.48 3.33
C GLU A 110 -15.22 7.42 4.44
N THR A 111 -16.32 6.74 4.73
CA THR A 111 -16.39 5.76 5.83
C THR A 111 -15.49 4.55 5.58
N GLU A 112 -15.38 4.10 4.33
CA GLU A 112 -14.53 2.98 3.95
C GLU A 112 -13.06 3.37 4.05
N LEU A 113 -12.70 4.55 3.54
CA LEU A 113 -11.34 5.08 3.61
C LEU A 113 -10.88 5.27 5.06
N LEU A 114 -11.69 5.91 5.90
CA LEU A 114 -11.36 6.12 7.31
C LEU A 114 -11.22 4.78 8.06
N THR A 115 -12.12 3.83 7.79
CA THR A 115 -12.02 2.49 8.38
C THR A 115 -10.74 1.78 7.96
N TRP A 116 -10.39 1.87 6.67
CA TRP A 116 -9.15 1.31 6.14
C TRP A 116 -7.92 1.98 6.75
N LEU A 117 -7.89 3.32 6.84
CA LEU A 117 -6.79 4.08 7.45
C LEU A 117 -6.56 3.67 8.91
N LEU A 118 -7.64 3.63 9.71
CA LEU A 118 -7.54 3.21 11.12
C LEU A 118 -7.11 1.75 11.27
N TYR A 119 -7.44 0.90 10.29
CA TYR A 119 -6.96 -0.48 10.25
C TYR A 119 -5.46 -0.53 9.94
N GLN A 120 -4.98 0.23 8.95
CA GLN A 120 -3.55 0.34 8.63
C GLN A 120 -2.72 0.77 9.85
N MET A 121 -3.17 1.77 10.58
CA MET A 121 -2.48 2.32 11.75
C MET A 121 -2.51 1.42 12.98
N LYS A 122 -3.56 0.61 13.13
CA LYS A 122 -3.77 -0.20 14.34
C LYS A 122 -3.15 -1.58 14.23
N GLU A 123 -3.22 -2.16 13.07
CA GLU A 123 -2.71 -3.50 12.76
C GLU A 123 -1.49 -3.30 11.86
N ASP A 124 -0.39 -3.91 12.22
CA ASP A 124 0.78 -3.99 11.36
C ASP A 124 0.43 -4.80 10.11
N THR A 125 0.20 -4.11 9.01
CA THR A 125 -0.36 -4.73 7.81
C THR A 125 0.70 -4.81 6.71
N VAL A 126 0.72 -5.94 6.02
CA VAL A 126 1.54 -6.08 4.81
C VAL A 126 1.06 -5.11 3.72
N GLU A 127 1.96 -4.24 3.26
CA GLU A 127 1.64 -3.14 2.34
C GLU A 127 1.12 -3.64 0.99
N ASN A 128 0.05 -3.02 0.50
CA ASN A 128 -0.51 -3.31 -0.81
C ASN A 128 0.15 -2.45 -1.88
N ILE A 129 0.74 -3.09 -2.90
CA ILE A 129 1.46 -2.40 -3.97
C ILE A 129 1.00 -2.85 -5.36
N ASN A 130 1.24 -2.02 -6.36
CA ASN A 130 0.96 -2.33 -7.76
C ASN A 130 2.14 -3.02 -8.47
N ARG A 131 1.96 -3.33 -9.75
CA ARG A 131 2.95 -4.00 -10.61
C ARG A 131 4.23 -3.20 -10.78
N GLU A 132 4.09 -1.91 -10.99
CA GLU A 132 5.17 -0.99 -11.27
C GLU A 132 6.07 -0.87 -10.05
N LEU A 133 5.46 -0.68 -8.89
CA LEU A 133 6.16 -0.58 -7.61
C LEU A 133 6.82 -1.92 -7.25
N LEU A 134 6.14 -3.06 -7.45
CA LEU A 134 6.76 -4.37 -7.27
C LEU A 134 8.01 -4.54 -8.12
N THR A 135 7.97 -4.08 -9.38
CA THR A 135 9.13 -4.22 -10.29
C THR A 135 10.31 -3.39 -9.78
N LYS A 136 10.08 -2.18 -9.28
CA LYS A 136 11.11 -1.33 -8.67
C LYS A 136 11.64 -1.96 -7.38
N MET A 137 10.77 -2.43 -6.49
CA MET A 137 11.18 -3.03 -5.22
C MET A 137 12.01 -4.30 -5.40
N ILE A 138 11.73 -5.13 -6.41
CA ILE A 138 12.58 -6.29 -6.75
C ILE A 138 13.99 -5.84 -7.14
N ASP A 139 14.13 -4.66 -7.73
CA ASP A 139 15.41 -4.10 -8.16
C ASP A 139 16.18 -3.44 -7.01
N GLU A 140 15.49 -2.88 -6.04
CA GLU A 140 16.05 -2.07 -4.96
C GLU A 140 16.34 -2.86 -3.70
N PHE A 141 15.44 -3.77 -3.31
CA PHE A 141 15.58 -4.49 -2.04
C PHE A 141 16.42 -5.76 -2.17
N GLU A 142 17.31 -5.97 -1.20
CA GLU A 142 18.11 -7.19 -1.12
C GLU A 142 17.24 -8.40 -0.80
N PHE A 143 16.29 -8.24 0.12
CA PHE A 143 15.35 -9.29 0.55
C PHE A 143 13.92 -8.77 0.47
N LEU A 144 13.12 -9.38 -0.39
CA LEU A 144 11.73 -9.04 -0.60
C LEU A 144 10.86 -10.29 -0.59
N ALA A 145 9.86 -10.32 0.28
CA ALA A 145 8.80 -11.32 0.30
C ALA A 145 7.54 -10.73 -0.34
N VAL A 146 6.97 -11.40 -1.33
CA VAL A 146 5.81 -10.92 -2.07
C VAL A 146 4.68 -11.91 -1.94
N PHE A 147 3.57 -11.46 -1.36
CA PHE A 147 2.35 -12.24 -1.26
C PHE A 147 1.42 -11.93 -2.44
N PHE A 148 1.25 -12.90 -3.32
CA PHE A 148 0.29 -12.83 -4.41
C PHE A 148 -1.06 -13.34 -3.92
N TYR A 149 -2.08 -12.47 -3.95
CA TYR A 149 -3.38 -12.76 -3.35
C TYR A 149 -4.54 -12.47 -4.32
N ASP A 150 -5.72 -12.89 -3.92
CA ASP A 150 -7.02 -12.53 -4.46
C ASP A 150 -8.01 -12.39 -3.29
N ASN A 151 -9.26 -12.05 -3.59
CA ASN A 151 -10.31 -11.88 -2.58
C ASN A 151 -10.86 -13.21 -2.02
N SER A 152 -10.10 -14.30 -2.06
CA SER A 152 -10.52 -15.60 -1.52
C SER A 152 -10.32 -15.71 -0.01
N ASP A 153 -11.16 -16.52 0.64
CA ASP A 153 -11.04 -16.85 2.07
C ASP A 153 -9.68 -17.47 2.43
N ASP A 154 -9.05 -18.16 1.50
CA ASP A 154 -7.76 -18.79 1.72
C ASP A 154 -6.64 -17.76 1.71
N CYS A 155 -6.71 -16.75 0.84
CA CYS A 155 -5.79 -15.60 0.86
C CYS A 155 -5.92 -14.80 2.16
N THR A 156 -7.14 -14.53 2.61
CA THR A 156 -7.39 -13.83 3.88
C THR A 156 -6.80 -14.55 5.08
N LYS A 157 -6.91 -15.89 5.13
CA LYS A 157 -6.31 -16.69 6.22
C LYS A 157 -4.78 -16.64 6.22
N VAL A 158 -4.17 -16.67 5.03
CA VAL A 158 -2.72 -16.59 4.89
C VAL A 158 -2.23 -15.21 5.29
N LEU A 159 -2.89 -14.16 4.79
CA LEU A 159 -2.52 -12.77 5.09
C LEU A 159 -2.44 -12.52 6.59
N ARG A 160 -3.44 -12.95 7.36
CA ARG A 160 -3.41 -12.85 8.83
C ARG A 160 -2.19 -13.50 9.50
N HIS A 161 -1.61 -14.54 8.90
CA HIS A 161 -0.40 -15.16 9.43
C HIS A 161 0.85 -14.40 8.99
N LEU A 162 0.82 -13.78 7.82
CA LEU A 162 1.94 -12.95 7.33
C LEU A 162 2.03 -11.66 8.14
N GLU A 163 0.91 -11.01 8.43
CA GLU A 163 0.83 -9.84 9.29
C GLU A 163 1.40 -10.06 10.69
N LEU A 164 1.28 -11.27 11.24
CA LEU A 164 1.86 -11.62 12.53
C LEU A 164 3.39 -11.73 12.54
N ILE A 165 4.01 -11.88 11.39
CA ILE A 165 5.46 -12.07 11.26
C ILE A 165 6.16 -10.97 10.48
N ASP A 166 5.42 -9.99 9.98
CA ASP A 166 5.95 -8.91 9.14
C ASP A 166 6.99 -8.08 9.88
N ASP A 167 6.67 -7.59 11.05
CA ASP A 167 7.58 -6.89 11.96
C ASP A 167 8.87 -7.68 12.24
N GLU A 168 8.71 -8.98 12.54
CA GLU A 168 9.87 -9.82 12.81
C GLU A 168 10.73 -9.99 11.54
N ALA A 169 10.10 -10.15 10.38
CA ALA A 169 10.79 -10.22 9.10
C ALA A 169 11.54 -8.93 8.77
N GLN A 170 10.94 -7.78 9.04
CA GLN A 170 11.53 -6.46 8.85
C GLN A 170 12.77 -6.24 9.72
N GLN A 171 12.77 -6.72 10.98
CA GLN A 171 13.95 -6.68 11.85
C GLN A 171 15.14 -7.46 11.28
N TYR A 172 14.89 -8.47 10.44
CA TYR A 172 15.92 -9.22 9.71
C TYR A 172 16.21 -8.64 8.32
N GLY A 173 15.66 -7.48 7.99
CA GLY A 173 15.86 -6.79 6.71
C GLY A 173 15.05 -7.37 5.55
N VAL A 174 14.05 -8.20 5.82
CA VAL A 174 13.13 -8.71 4.81
C VAL A 174 11.94 -7.78 4.73
N ARG A 175 11.74 -7.14 3.57
CA ARG A 175 10.52 -6.37 3.29
C ARG A 175 9.42 -7.32 2.82
N MET A 176 8.23 -7.18 3.36
CA MET A 176 7.06 -7.95 2.95
C MET A 176 6.03 -7.03 2.28
N VAL A 177 5.46 -7.48 1.16
CA VAL A 177 4.43 -6.74 0.43
C VAL A 177 3.41 -7.70 -0.16
N LYS A 178 2.20 -7.20 -0.47
CA LYS A 178 1.15 -7.97 -1.14
C LYS A 178 0.75 -7.33 -2.47
N VAL A 179 0.35 -8.16 -3.44
CA VAL A 179 -0.03 -7.73 -4.79
C VAL A 179 -1.22 -8.53 -5.28
N ASP A 180 -2.29 -7.83 -5.67
CA ASP A 180 -3.42 -8.41 -6.41
C ASP A 180 -3.24 -8.19 -7.92
N ASP A 181 -2.30 -8.92 -8.51
CA ASP A 181 -2.08 -8.91 -9.96
C ASP A 181 -1.90 -10.33 -10.49
N PRO A 182 -2.93 -10.89 -11.18
CA PRO A 182 -2.87 -12.24 -11.74
C PRO A 182 -1.76 -12.44 -12.78
N LEU A 183 -1.34 -11.38 -13.48
CA LEU A 183 -0.26 -11.46 -14.47
C LEU A 183 1.10 -11.57 -13.78
N MET A 184 1.32 -10.79 -12.73
CA MET A 184 2.54 -10.86 -11.94
C MET A 184 2.61 -12.17 -11.15
N SER A 185 1.52 -12.58 -10.53
CA SER A 185 1.40 -13.88 -9.88
C SER A 185 1.81 -15.02 -10.82
N LYS A 186 1.25 -15.04 -12.03
CA LYS A 186 1.58 -16.03 -13.06
C LYS A 186 3.01 -15.91 -13.58
N LYS A 187 3.54 -14.70 -13.75
CA LYS A 187 4.93 -14.44 -14.18
C LYS A 187 5.93 -15.07 -13.22
N TYR A 188 5.65 -14.99 -11.91
CA TYR A 188 6.51 -15.53 -10.86
C TYR A 188 6.16 -16.95 -10.41
N GLY A 189 5.36 -17.68 -11.20
CA GLY A 189 5.12 -19.11 -11.00
C GLY A 189 3.85 -19.46 -10.22
N HIS A 190 3.16 -18.47 -9.66
CA HIS A 190 1.93 -18.65 -8.89
C HIS A 190 0.71 -18.56 -9.80
N ARG A 191 0.20 -19.69 -10.27
CA ARG A 191 -0.94 -19.69 -11.19
C ARG A 191 -2.27 -19.39 -10.52
N ASN A 192 -2.40 -19.75 -9.26
CA ASN A 192 -3.58 -19.52 -8.45
C ASN A 192 -3.14 -18.99 -7.09
N PRO A 193 -3.62 -17.83 -6.65
CA PRO A 193 -3.45 -17.34 -5.29
C PRO A 193 -4.06 -18.34 -4.26
N PRO A 194 -3.58 -18.36 -3.03
CA PRO A 194 -2.47 -17.60 -2.46
C PRO A 194 -1.08 -18.12 -2.90
N GLY A 195 -0.16 -17.20 -3.15
CA GLY A 195 1.23 -17.51 -3.50
C GLY A 195 2.21 -16.63 -2.70
N LEU A 196 3.34 -17.17 -2.27
CA LEU A 196 4.39 -16.41 -1.62
C LEU A 196 5.70 -16.59 -2.37
N GLY A 197 6.22 -15.49 -2.94
CA GLY A 197 7.51 -15.42 -3.59
C GLY A 197 8.54 -14.76 -2.67
N TYR A 198 9.77 -15.28 -2.64
CA TYR A 198 10.88 -14.65 -1.93
C TYR A 198 11.98 -14.30 -2.91
N PHE A 199 12.33 -13.04 -2.98
CA PHE A 199 13.35 -12.49 -3.87
C PHE A 199 14.59 -12.13 -3.08
N ARG A 200 15.75 -12.47 -3.65
CA ARG A 200 17.05 -12.03 -3.16
C ARG A 200 17.88 -11.54 -4.32
N TYR A 201 18.32 -10.28 -4.30
CA TYR A 201 19.12 -9.67 -5.38
C TYR A 201 18.50 -9.93 -6.77
N LYS A 202 17.24 -9.62 -6.98
CA LYS A 202 16.49 -9.81 -8.24
C LYS A 202 16.24 -11.27 -8.64
N ILE A 203 16.65 -12.23 -7.82
CA ILE A 203 16.47 -13.67 -8.08
C ILE A 203 15.39 -14.22 -7.16
N ILE A 204 14.35 -14.81 -7.72
CA ILE A 204 13.37 -15.56 -6.93
C ILE A 204 14.04 -16.84 -6.41
N LEU A 205 14.15 -16.98 -5.09
CA LEU A 205 14.82 -18.10 -4.46
C LEU A 205 13.88 -19.22 -4.05
N MET A 206 12.66 -18.89 -3.73
CA MET A 206 11.67 -19.86 -3.24
C MET A 206 10.27 -19.51 -3.71
N GLU A 207 9.62 -20.50 -4.31
CA GLU A 207 8.18 -20.59 -4.39
C GLU A 207 7.75 -21.36 -3.13
N PHE A 208 7.29 -20.65 -2.09
CA PHE A 208 6.70 -21.31 -0.94
C PHE A 208 5.32 -21.85 -1.32
N PHE A 209 5.20 -23.17 -1.35
CA PHE A 209 3.90 -23.79 -1.34
C PHE A 209 3.29 -23.63 0.05
N LEU A 210 2.35 -22.70 0.19
CA LEU A 210 1.57 -22.41 1.40
C LEU A 210 0.79 -23.63 1.94
N CYS A 211 0.74 -24.71 1.19
CA CYS A 211 0.06 -25.96 1.58
C CYS A 211 0.54 -26.52 2.92
N ARG A 212 1.77 -26.21 3.35
CA ARG A 212 2.33 -26.72 4.62
C ARG A 212 2.03 -25.83 5.82
N LEU A 213 1.78 -24.54 5.59
CA LEU A 213 1.38 -23.57 6.61
C LEU A 213 -0.12 -23.65 6.93
N LEU A 214 -0.95 -23.89 5.92
CA LEU A 214 -2.41 -23.98 6.08
C LEU A 214 -2.90 -25.31 6.68
N PHE A 215 -2.10 -26.39 6.61
CA PHE A 215 -2.50 -27.73 7.10
C PHE A 215 -1.39 -28.42 7.89
N PRO A 216 -1.04 -27.96 9.11
CA PRO A 216 0.03 -28.57 9.91
C PRO A 216 -0.28 -29.98 10.41
N GLY A 217 -1.42 -30.60 10.05
CA GLY A 217 -1.88 -31.87 10.60
C GLY A 217 -2.28 -32.96 9.62
N ARG A 218 -2.14 -32.79 8.29
CA ARG A 218 -2.37 -33.90 7.36
C ARG A 218 -1.07 -34.66 7.09
N GLY A 219 -0.85 -35.66 7.92
CA GLY A 219 0.13 -36.69 7.65
C GLY A 219 -0.12 -37.33 6.27
N THR A 220 0.96 -37.54 5.55
CA THR A 220 1.01 -38.21 4.26
C THR A 220 0.42 -39.62 4.37
N THR A 221 -0.87 -39.78 4.03
CA THR A 221 -1.39 -41.07 3.64
C THR A 221 -1.48 -41.10 2.13
N SER A 222 -0.70 -42.01 1.58
CA SER A 222 -0.57 -42.34 0.16
C SER A 222 -1.91 -42.66 -0.49
N SER A 223 -2.32 -41.93 -1.49
CA SER A 223 -2.88 -42.38 -2.77
C SER A 223 -3.69 -41.26 -3.42
N SER A 224 -3.02 -40.32 -4.00
CA SER A 224 -3.36 -39.62 -5.25
C SER A 224 -2.18 -38.73 -5.59
N THR A 225 -1.43 -39.17 -6.57
CA THR A 225 -0.26 -38.53 -7.15
C THR A 225 -0.69 -37.29 -7.92
N GLU A 226 -0.87 -36.17 -7.25
CA GLU A 226 -0.53 -34.89 -7.84
C GLU A 226 0.79 -34.43 -7.21
N THR A 227 1.83 -34.81 -7.89
CA THR A 227 3.23 -34.56 -7.60
C THR A 227 3.46 -33.06 -7.56
N CYS A 228 3.68 -32.57 -6.35
CA CYS A 228 4.36 -31.29 -6.14
C CYS A 228 5.82 -31.50 -6.62
N THR A 229 6.03 -31.43 -7.93
CA THR A 229 7.37 -31.56 -8.53
C THR A 229 8.11 -30.25 -8.35
N MET A 230 9.12 -30.27 -7.49
CA MET A 230 10.21 -29.30 -7.49
C MET A 230 10.90 -29.36 -8.87
N THR A 231 10.56 -28.46 -9.76
CA THR A 231 11.40 -28.20 -10.93
C THR A 231 12.33 -27.05 -10.62
N ARG A 232 13.55 -27.40 -10.17
CA ARG A 232 14.71 -26.50 -10.29
C ARG A 232 14.92 -26.21 -11.78
N LYS A 233 14.47 -25.07 -12.24
CA LYS A 233 14.98 -24.48 -13.47
C LYS A 233 15.94 -23.36 -13.08
N CYS A 234 17.23 -23.70 -13.01
CA CYS A 234 18.29 -22.70 -13.14
C CYS A 234 18.17 -22.10 -14.54
N TRP A 235 17.82 -20.83 -14.61
CA TRP A 235 17.99 -20.05 -15.82
C TRP A 235 19.43 -19.50 -15.79
N THR A 236 20.30 -20.12 -16.59
CA THR A 236 21.52 -19.50 -17.09
C THR A 236 21.19 -18.90 -18.46
N GLY A 237 21.37 -17.57 -18.58
CA GLY A 237 21.21 -16.84 -19.83
C GLY A 237 21.23 -15.35 -19.60
#